data_92373e4f345d15241651a440d385bddc
#
_entry.id   92373e4f345d15241651a440d385bddc
#
_cell.length_a   1.000
_cell.length_b   1.000
_cell.length_c   1.000
_cell.angle_alpha   90.00
_cell.angle_beta   90.00
_cell.angle_gamma   90.00
#
_symmetry.space_group_name_H-M   'P 1'
#
loop_
_entity.id
_entity.type
_entity.pdbx_description
1 polymer ?
#
loop_
_entity_poly.entity_id
_entity_poly.type
_entity_poly.pdbx_seq_one_letter_code
_entity_poly.pdbx_strand_id
1 'polypeptide(L)'
;MADKVKRTPAKLSKLVEDFDMEIVCRGSDYDQRTVSISDMNRPALQLVGFYDYFEPKRLQVFGKSEMTFLKAMKLEDRRRVFDNLLRCEIPALIIARNMEIFPELLEIARKHGRTLLRSELNTVELTSQIIDYLNRALAPQITRH
;
A
#
# COMPACT_ATOMS: atom_id res chain seq x y z
N MET A 1 5.47 38.36 7.76
CA MET A 1 4.85 37.09 8.15
C MET A 1 4.83 36.14 6.97
N ALA A 2 5.31 34.95 7.21
CA ALA A 2 5.34 33.94 6.13
C ALA A 2 3.92 33.45 5.80
N ASP A 3 3.72 33.09 4.55
CA ASP A 3 2.47 32.44 4.15
C ASP A 3 2.30 31.12 4.90
N LYS A 4 1.06 30.80 5.24
CA LYS A 4 0.74 29.51 5.81
C LYS A 4 0.88 28.43 4.76
N VAL A 5 1.65 27.39 5.09
CA VAL A 5 1.79 26.20 4.25
C VAL A 5 0.92 25.11 4.87
N LYS A 6 -0.04 24.60 4.11
CA LYS A 6 -0.90 23.51 4.52
C LYS A 6 -0.66 22.30 3.64
N ARG A 7 -0.66 21.13 4.26
CA ARG A 7 -0.63 19.85 3.57
C ARG A 7 -1.91 19.10 3.90
N THR A 8 -2.60 18.63 2.86
CA THR A 8 -3.83 17.87 3.03
C THR A 8 -3.51 16.41 2.75
N PRO A 9 -3.67 15.51 3.72
CA PRO A 9 -3.48 14.10 3.47
C PRO A 9 -4.46 13.60 2.39
N ALA A 10 -3.98 12.72 1.54
CA ALA A 10 -4.81 12.13 0.50
C ALA A 10 -5.63 10.99 1.11
N LYS A 11 -6.93 10.93 0.79
CA LYS A 11 -7.77 9.83 1.24
C LYS A 11 -7.45 8.57 0.46
N LEU A 12 -7.30 7.45 1.16
CA LEU A 12 -7.08 6.15 0.53
C LEU A 12 -8.21 5.81 -0.44
N SER A 13 -9.47 6.04 -0.03
CA SER A 13 -10.64 5.74 -0.87
C SER A 13 -10.63 6.53 -2.17
N LYS A 14 -10.17 7.78 -2.12
CA LYS A 14 -10.06 8.62 -3.32
C LYS A 14 -9.00 8.09 -4.27
N LEU A 15 -7.85 7.67 -3.74
CA LEU A 15 -6.79 7.07 -4.53
C LEU A 15 -7.28 5.79 -5.21
N VAL A 16 -7.98 4.93 -4.48
CA VAL A 16 -8.53 3.68 -5.01
C VAL A 16 -9.50 3.97 -6.16
N GLU A 17 -10.37 4.95 -5.98
CA GLU A 17 -11.34 5.37 -7.00
C GLU A 17 -10.63 5.92 -8.24
N ASP A 18 -9.68 6.85 -8.05
CA ASP A 18 -8.99 7.52 -9.15
C ASP A 18 -8.14 6.54 -9.98
N PHE A 19 -7.63 5.48 -9.37
CA PHE A 19 -6.83 4.46 -10.05
C PHE A 19 -7.63 3.20 -10.41
N ASP A 20 -8.95 3.23 -10.18
CA ASP A 20 -9.84 2.12 -10.51
C ASP A 20 -9.34 0.77 -9.97
N MET A 21 -8.89 0.76 -8.73
CA MET A 21 -8.37 -0.44 -8.09
C MET A 21 -9.51 -1.33 -7.58
N GLU A 22 -9.28 -2.62 -7.65
CA GLU A 22 -10.18 -3.60 -7.04
C GLU A 22 -9.94 -3.65 -5.53
N ILE A 23 -11.01 -3.57 -4.74
CA ILE A 23 -10.93 -3.75 -3.29
C ILE A 23 -11.08 -5.24 -3.01
N VAL A 24 -9.97 -5.94 -2.75
CA VAL A 24 -9.98 -7.37 -2.43
C VAL A 24 -10.40 -7.57 -0.98
N CYS A 25 -9.89 -6.74 -0.08
CA CYS A 25 -10.31 -6.70 1.32
C CYS A 25 -10.40 -5.24 1.76
N ARG A 26 -11.57 -4.85 2.23
CA ARG A 26 -11.78 -3.51 2.75
C ARG A 26 -11.38 -3.51 4.23
N GLY A 27 -10.30 -2.82 4.56
CA GLY A 27 -9.82 -2.74 5.93
C GLY A 27 -10.78 -1.99 6.84
N SER A 28 -10.62 -2.18 8.13
CA SER A 28 -11.48 -1.56 9.13
C SER A 28 -11.39 -0.03 9.13
N ASP A 29 -10.25 0.52 8.71
CA ASP A 29 -10.01 1.97 8.66
C ASP A 29 -10.13 2.54 7.24
N TYR A 30 -10.59 1.76 6.27
CA TYR A 30 -10.57 2.13 4.85
C TYR A 30 -11.19 3.52 4.59
N ASP A 31 -12.34 3.78 5.17
CA ASP A 31 -13.09 5.02 4.89
C ASP A 31 -12.43 6.25 5.50
N GLN A 32 -11.69 6.09 6.59
CA GLN A 32 -11.03 7.19 7.29
C GLN A 32 -9.55 7.29 7.00
N ARG A 33 -8.96 6.23 6.42
CA ARG A 33 -7.51 6.17 6.22
C ARG A 33 -7.04 7.20 5.20
N THR A 34 -5.97 7.89 5.56
CA THR A 34 -5.29 8.82 4.68
C THR A 34 -3.88 8.34 4.38
N VAL A 35 -3.33 8.82 3.28
CA VAL A 35 -1.94 8.57 2.88
C VAL A 35 -1.20 9.88 2.98
N SER A 36 -0.16 9.93 3.82
CA SER A 36 0.59 11.14 4.11
C SER A 36 2.00 11.13 3.53
N ILE A 37 2.43 10.01 2.96
CA ILE A 37 3.76 9.84 2.36
C ILE A 37 3.60 9.46 0.90
N SER A 38 4.27 10.17 0.00
CA SER A 38 4.18 9.93 -1.44
C SER A 38 4.98 8.71 -1.91
N ASP A 39 5.98 8.30 -1.14
CA ASP A 39 6.79 7.13 -1.49
C ASP A 39 6.01 5.84 -1.29
N MET A 40 6.28 4.88 -2.16
CA MET A 40 5.75 3.52 -2.04
C MET A 40 6.89 2.56 -1.69
N ASN A 41 6.56 1.47 -1.04
CA ASN A 41 7.53 0.44 -0.69
C ASN A 41 7.22 -0.89 -1.39
N ARG A 42 8.25 -1.51 -1.96
CA ARG A 42 8.20 -2.90 -2.38
C ARG A 42 8.84 -3.70 -1.25
N PRO A 43 8.07 -4.45 -0.46
CA PRO A 43 8.54 -4.99 0.82
C PRO A 43 9.45 -6.22 0.69
N ALA A 44 10.45 -6.17 -0.17
CA ALA A 44 11.35 -7.29 -0.39
C ALA A 44 12.12 -7.67 0.88
N LEU A 45 12.61 -6.68 1.61
CA LEU A 45 13.33 -6.93 2.87
C LEU A 45 12.40 -7.50 3.95
N GLN A 46 11.15 -7.02 3.98
CA GLN A 46 10.18 -7.50 4.94
C GLN A 46 9.77 -8.95 4.67
N LEU A 47 9.84 -9.39 3.42
CA LEU A 47 9.57 -10.79 3.07
C LEU A 47 10.59 -11.75 3.69
N VAL A 48 11.79 -11.26 3.98
CA VAL A 48 12.84 -12.07 4.67
C VAL A 48 12.98 -11.69 6.14
N GLY A 49 12.03 -10.94 6.68
CA GLY A 49 11.95 -10.65 8.11
C GLY A 49 12.73 -9.44 8.59
N PHE A 50 13.27 -8.64 7.67
CA PHE A 50 14.02 -7.44 8.05
C PHE A 50 13.08 -6.23 8.09
N TYR A 51 12.88 -5.66 9.28
CA TYR A 51 11.98 -4.54 9.49
C TYR A 51 12.68 -3.27 9.99
N ASP A 52 13.99 -3.28 10.13
CA ASP A 52 14.73 -2.08 10.51
C ASP A 52 14.51 -0.99 9.47
N TYR A 53 14.20 0.22 9.93
CA TYR A 53 13.89 1.37 9.08
C TYR A 53 12.65 1.20 8.20
N PHE A 54 11.81 0.20 8.48
CA PHE A 54 10.54 0.05 7.78
C PHE A 54 9.59 1.19 8.16
N GLU A 55 9.05 1.89 7.15
CA GLU A 55 8.09 2.97 7.37
C GLU A 55 6.68 2.48 7.06
N PRO A 56 5.87 2.18 8.10
CA PRO A 56 4.55 1.61 7.89
C PRO A 56 3.55 2.56 7.24
N LYS A 57 3.82 3.87 7.22
CA LYS A 57 2.91 4.83 6.59
C LYS A 57 2.94 4.82 5.08
N ARG A 58 3.91 4.11 4.48
CA ARG A 58 4.00 3.98 3.02
C ARG A 58 3.02 2.93 2.52
N LEU A 59 2.44 3.20 1.35
CA LEU A 59 1.72 2.17 0.61
C LEU A 59 2.70 1.06 0.23
N GLN A 60 2.25 -0.18 0.34
CA GLN A 60 3.05 -1.36 0.01
C GLN A 60 2.57 -1.95 -1.31
N VAL A 61 3.48 -2.42 -2.14
CA VAL A 61 3.12 -3.04 -3.41
C VAL A 61 3.89 -4.34 -3.61
N PHE A 62 3.16 -5.40 -3.98
CA PHE A 62 3.74 -6.64 -4.46
C PHE A 62 3.69 -6.65 -5.98
N GLY A 63 4.84 -6.78 -6.60
CA GLY A 63 4.97 -6.99 -8.02
C GLY A 63 5.28 -8.44 -8.35
N LYS A 64 5.67 -8.68 -9.59
CA LYS A 64 5.97 -10.03 -10.07
C LYS A 64 7.07 -10.72 -9.26
N SER A 65 8.12 -9.98 -8.88
CA SER A 65 9.25 -10.54 -8.12
C SER A 65 8.80 -11.02 -6.75
N GLU A 66 8.07 -10.19 -6.02
CA GLU A 66 7.57 -10.55 -4.69
C GLU A 66 6.61 -11.73 -4.75
N MET A 67 5.68 -11.71 -5.70
CA MET A 67 4.70 -12.79 -5.85
C MET A 67 5.35 -14.10 -6.22
N THR A 68 6.36 -14.09 -7.08
CA THR A 68 7.12 -15.27 -7.48
C THR A 68 7.88 -15.85 -6.27
N PHE A 69 8.53 -14.99 -5.51
CA PHE A 69 9.26 -15.38 -4.30
C PHE A 69 8.32 -16.02 -3.28
N LEU A 70 7.17 -15.39 -3.04
CA LEU A 70 6.16 -15.89 -2.11
C LEU A 70 5.58 -17.23 -2.54
N LYS A 71 5.37 -17.41 -3.84
CA LYS A 71 4.84 -18.66 -4.38
C LYS A 71 5.78 -19.84 -4.15
N ALA A 72 7.09 -19.59 -4.13
CA ALA A 72 8.10 -20.61 -3.87
C ALA A 72 8.21 -21.00 -2.40
N MET A 73 7.64 -20.20 -1.50
CA MET A 73 7.68 -20.49 -0.06
C MET A 73 6.70 -21.59 0.34
N LYS A 74 7.01 -22.25 1.44
CA LYS A 74 6.04 -23.13 2.10
C LYS A 74 4.89 -22.30 2.64
N LEU A 75 3.71 -22.89 2.69
CA LEU A 75 2.51 -22.23 3.16
C LEU A 75 2.68 -21.60 4.54
N GLU A 76 3.25 -22.32 5.50
CA GLU A 76 3.45 -21.80 6.87
C GLU A 76 4.38 -20.60 6.91
N ASP A 77 5.45 -20.62 6.10
CA ASP A 77 6.38 -19.49 6.03
C ASP A 77 5.72 -18.29 5.39
N ARG A 78 4.95 -18.50 4.31
CA ARG A 78 4.21 -17.45 3.64
C ARG A 78 3.16 -16.82 4.55
N ARG A 79 2.44 -17.65 5.34
CA ARG A 79 1.47 -17.14 6.33
C ARG A 79 2.15 -16.25 7.36
N ARG A 80 3.33 -16.65 7.83
CA ARG A 80 4.11 -15.86 8.79
C ARG A 80 4.53 -14.51 8.20
N VAL A 81 4.96 -14.51 6.94
CA VAL A 81 5.35 -13.28 6.24
C VAL A 81 4.16 -12.34 6.15
N PHE A 82 3.01 -12.83 5.72
CA PHE A 82 1.79 -12.01 5.60
C PHE A 82 1.33 -11.49 6.95
N ASP A 83 1.37 -12.34 7.97
CA ASP A 83 0.97 -11.94 9.32
C ASP A 83 1.86 -10.81 9.85
N ASN A 84 3.15 -10.91 9.66
CA ASN A 84 4.10 -9.89 10.09
C ASN A 84 3.90 -8.56 9.36
N LEU A 85 3.70 -8.61 8.05
CA LEU A 85 3.53 -7.40 7.25
C LEU A 85 2.18 -6.72 7.52
N LEU A 86 1.10 -7.48 7.53
CA LEU A 86 -0.25 -6.93 7.68
C LEU A 86 -0.59 -6.56 9.12
N ARG A 87 0.18 -7.03 10.09
CA ARG A 87 0.11 -6.56 11.48
C ARG A 87 0.54 -5.10 11.58
N CYS A 88 1.48 -4.67 10.73
CA CYS A 88 1.88 -3.28 10.67
C CYS A 88 0.73 -2.44 10.16
N GLU A 89 0.59 -1.21 10.67
CA GLU A 89 -0.52 -0.34 10.30
C GLU A 89 -0.26 0.39 8.97
N ILE A 90 -0.04 -0.39 7.93
CA ILE A 90 0.15 0.14 6.58
C ILE A 90 -1.18 0.65 6.02
N PRO A 91 -1.16 1.66 5.13
CA PRO A 91 -2.42 2.14 4.52
C PRO A 91 -3.10 1.08 3.69
N ALA A 92 -2.35 0.35 2.89
CA ALA A 92 -2.85 -0.75 2.06
C ALA A 92 -1.69 -1.54 1.48
N LEU A 93 -1.99 -2.78 1.08
CA LEU A 93 -1.11 -3.58 0.25
C LEU A 93 -1.77 -3.70 -1.13
N ILE A 94 -1.04 -3.38 -2.17
CA ILE A 94 -1.53 -3.40 -3.56
C ILE A 94 -0.84 -4.51 -4.33
N ILE A 95 -1.63 -5.39 -4.94
CA ILE A 95 -1.12 -6.45 -5.82
C ILE A 95 -1.18 -5.91 -7.25
N ALA A 96 -0.03 -5.85 -7.91
CA ALA A 96 0.08 -5.34 -9.28
C ALA A 96 -0.30 -6.41 -10.32
N ARG A 97 -0.51 -5.97 -11.58
CA ARG A 97 -0.71 -6.83 -12.76
C ARG A 97 -1.92 -7.78 -12.66
N ASN A 98 -2.93 -7.46 -11.86
CA ASN A 98 -4.06 -8.36 -11.63
C ASN A 98 -3.64 -9.78 -11.24
N MET A 99 -2.51 -9.93 -10.56
CA MET A 99 -2.01 -11.24 -10.16
C MET A 99 -2.96 -11.91 -9.19
N GLU A 100 -2.97 -13.23 -9.22
CA GLU A 100 -3.83 -14.04 -8.37
C GLU A 100 -3.51 -13.82 -6.90
N ILE A 101 -4.56 -13.67 -6.10
CA ILE A 101 -4.44 -13.43 -4.65
C ILE A 101 -4.30 -14.76 -3.93
N PHE A 102 -3.26 -14.90 -3.10
CA PHE A 102 -3.15 -16.06 -2.23
C PHE A 102 -4.33 -16.10 -1.26
N PRO A 103 -5.02 -17.23 -1.12
CA PRO A 103 -6.15 -17.33 -0.17
C PRO A 103 -5.76 -16.93 1.25
N GLU A 104 -4.57 -17.34 1.71
CA GLU A 104 -4.08 -17.01 3.04
C GLU A 104 -3.78 -15.52 3.21
N LEU A 105 -3.43 -14.82 2.13
CA LEU A 105 -3.23 -13.38 2.18
C LEU A 105 -4.54 -12.66 2.48
N LEU A 106 -5.61 -13.06 1.81
CA LEU A 106 -6.94 -12.51 2.03
C LEU A 106 -7.42 -12.80 3.45
N GLU A 107 -7.23 -14.03 3.92
CA GLU A 107 -7.59 -14.44 5.26
C GLU A 107 -6.90 -13.57 6.32
N ILE A 108 -5.59 -13.38 6.18
CA ILE A 108 -4.79 -12.60 7.12
C ILE A 108 -5.12 -11.11 7.05
N ALA A 109 -5.40 -10.59 5.85
CA ALA A 109 -5.86 -9.21 5.70
C ALA A 109 -7.16 -8.98 6.47
N ARG A 110 -8.10 -9.90 6.38
CA ARG A 110 -9.36 -9.84 7.14
C ARG A 110 -9.10 -9.91 8.64
N LYS A 111 -8.21 -10.78 9.06
CA LYS A 111 -7.86 -10.95 10.47
C LYS A 111 -7.36 -9.64 11.09
N HIS A 112 -6.50 -8.92 10.39
CA HIS A 112 -5.92 -7.67 10.88
C HIS A 112 -6.75 -6.43 10.53
N GLY A 113 -7.84 -6.59 9.79
CA GLY A 113 -8.62 -5.45 9.30
C GLY A 113 -7.82 -4.56 8.36
N ARG A 114 -6.97 -5.16 7.53
CA ARG A 114 -6.05 -4.44 6.66
C ARG A 114 -6.58 -4.38 5.24
N THR A 115 -6.43 -3.25 4.58
CA THR A 115 -6.88 -3.08 3.20
C THR A 115 -5.95 -3.78 2.22
N LEU A 116 -6.53 -4.61 1.36
CA LEU A 116 -5.84 -5.32 0.29
C LEU A 116 -6.47 -4.93 -1.03
N LEU A 117 -5.65 -4.43 -1.94
CA LEU A 117 -6.09 -3.91 -3.23
C LEU A 117 -5.39 -4.65 -4.36
N ARG A 118 -5.99 -4.58 -5.56
CA ARG A 118 -5.38 -5.13 -6.76
C ARG A 118 -5.52 -4.15 -7.91
N SER A 119 -4.45 -3.99 -8.70
CA SER A 119 -4.40 -3.10 -9.85
C SER A 119 -4.00 -3.86 -11.10
N GLU A 120 -4.54 -3.45 -12.25
CA GLU A 120 -4.14 -3.97 -13.56
C GLU A 120 -2.76 -3.51 -13.97
N LEU A 121 -2.31 -2.36 -13.45
CA LEU A 121 -1.04 -1.77 -13.84
C LEU A 121 0.14 -2.63 -13.37
N ASN A 122 1.21 -2.63 -14.17
CA ASN A 122 2.45 -3.24 -13.71
C ASN A 122 3.11 -2.37 -12.63
N THR A 123 4.11 -2.91 -11.95
CA THR A 123 4.72 -2.21 -10.80
C THR A 123 5.31 -0.86 -11.19
N VAL A 124 5.96 -0.76 -12.34
CA VAL A 124 6.60 0.48 -12.79
C VAL A 124 5.54 1.56 -13.04
N GLU A 125 4.51 1.24 -13.81
CA GLU A 125 3.42 2.18 -14.11
C GLU A 125 2.67 2.57 -12.84
N LEU A 126 2.32 1.58 -12.03
CA LEU A 126 1.58 1.78 -10.79
C LEU A 126 2.34 2.71 -9.84
N THR A 127 3.60 2.37 -9.59
CA THR A 127 4.44 3.14 -8.65
C THR A 127 4.65 4.57 -9.15
N SER A 128 5.01 4.71 -10.42
CA SER A 128 5.26 6.03 -11.02
C SER A 128 4.02 6.91 -10.98
N GLN A 129 2.87 6.37 -11.36
CA GLN A 129 1.63 7.14 -11.41
C GLN A 129 1.11 7.50 -10.02
N ILE A 130 1.20 6.58 -9.07
CA ILE A 130 0.76 6.84 -7.70
C ILE A 130 1.67 7.87 -7.02
N ILE A 131 2.98 7.75 -7.18
CA ILE A 131 3.92 8.72 -6.61
C ILE A 131 3.64 10.11 -7.16
N ASP A 132 3.44 10.23 -8.47
CA ASP A 132 3.12 11.51 -9.10
C ASP A 132 1.80 12.07 -8.55
N TYR A 133 0.77 11.23 -8.47
CA TYR A 133 -0.52 11.61 -7.91
C TYR A 133 -0.38 12.11 -6.47
N LEU A 134 0.32 11.37 -5.62
CA LEU A 134 0.50 11.72 -4.22
C LEU A 134 1.36 12.97 -4.05
N ASN A 135 2.38 13.16 -4.88
CA ASN A 135 3.18 14.38 -4.83
C ASN A 135 2.33 15.61 -5.11
N ARG A 136 1.40 15.51 -6.04
CA ARG A 136 0.47 16.62 -6.33
C ARG A 136 -0.56 16.80 -5.21
N ALA A 137 -1.14 15.70 -4.73
CA ALA A 137 -2.16 15.73 -3.68
C ALA A 137 -1.59 16.23 -2.35
N LEU A 138 -0.33 15.88 -2.04
CA LEU A 138 0.34 16.25 -0.79
C LEU A 138 1.18 17.51 -0.90
N ALA A 139 1.18 18.16 -2.07
CA ALA A 139 1.96 19.38 -2.27
C ALA A 139 1.51 20.47 -1.29
N PRO A 140 2.46 21.21 -0.71
CA PRO A 140 2.10 22.29 0.20
C PRO A 140 1.25 23.35 -0.53
N GLN A 141 0.18 23.76 0.11
CA GLN A 141 -0.65 24.84 -0.38
C GLN A 141 -0.32 26.13 0.37
N ILE A 142 -0.04 27.18 -0.37
CA ILE A 142 0.26 28.48 0.19
C ILE A 142 -0.96 29.37 0.05
N THR A 143 -1.48 29.82 1.19
CA THR A 143 -2.62 30.73 1.20
C THR A 143 -2.10 32.15 1.09
N ARG A 144 -2.57 32.88 0.08
CA ARG A 144 -2.25 34.29 -0.13
C ARG A 144 -3.49 35.13 -0.03
N HIS A 145 -3.28 36.36 0.42
CA HIS A 145 -4.34 37.36 0.53
C HIS A 145 -3.96 38.64 -0.17
#